data_51dcbd3d275431da6176648eab723d7e
#
_entry.id   51dcbd3d275431da6176648eab723d7e
#
_cell.length_a   1.000
_cell.length_b   1.000
_cell.length_c   1.000
_cell.angle_alpha   90.00
_cell.angle_beta   90.00
_cell.angle_gamma   90.00
#
_symmetry.space_group_name_H-M   'P 1'
#
loop_
_entity.id
_entity.type
_entity.pdbx_description
1 polymer ?
#
loop_
_entity_poly.entity_id
_entity_poly.type
_entity_poly.pdbx_seq_one_letter_code
_entity_poly.pdbx_strand_id
1 'polypeptide(L)'
;GQASYTRGWDGYQVVASSDRVRWRRVPTAYENGVLTIRHRPESDAVHYAYFAPYSMERHADLVARCQAANGVTLIVPGTTAEGRAIDVLRFGEPGKGVSVNQTKAKPALWVIARQHPGETMAEWFMEGFLHRLLDWEDGATRALLDGAVVYAVPNMNPDGSALGNLRVNAVGTNLNR
;
A
#
# COMPACT_ATOMS: atom_id res chain seq x y z
N GLY A 1 -16.58 -22.98 -7.75
CA GLY A 1 -15.72 -21.88 -8.13
C GLY A 1 -14.29 -22.11 -7.65
N GLN A 2 -13.32 -21.74 -8.46
CA GLN A 2 -11.91 -21.86 -8.09
C GLN A 2 -11.47 -20.54 -7.44
N ALA A 3 -11.39 -20.49 -6.11
CA ALA A 3 -10.84 -19.35 -5.41
C ALA A 3 -9.32 -19.47 -5.34
N SER A 4 -8.60 -18.36 -5.48
CA SER A 4 -7.13 -18.30 -5.29
C SER A 4 -6.72 -18.73 -3.87
N TYR A 5 -7.62 -18.56 -2.90
CA TYR A 5 -7.45 -18.95 -1.51
C TYR A 5 -8.66 -19.80 -1.08
N THR A 6 -8.55 -21.11 -1.20
CA THR A 6 -9.65 -22.05 -0.90
C THR A 6 -10.11 -22.02 0.55
N ARG A 7 -9.23 -21.61 1.48
CA ARG A 7 -9.49 -21.48 2.91
C ARG A 7 -9.48 -20.02 3.40
N GLY A 8 -9.70 -19.07 2.50
CA GLY A 8 -9.58 -17.64 2.81
C GLY A 8 -10.56 -17.14 3.89
N TRP A 9 -11.67 -17.86 4.13
CA TRP A 9 -12.66 -17.49 5.13
C TRP A 9 -12.52 -18.25 6.45
N ASP A 10 -11.61 -19.22 6.55
CA ASP A 10 -11.43 -20.02 7.79
C ASP A 10 -10.93 -19.10 8.90
N GLY A 11 -11.77 -18.91 9.94
CA GLY A 11 -11.46 -18.04 11.07
C GLY A 11 -11.34 -16.55 10.72
N TYR A 12 -11.73 -16.15 9.51
CA TYR A 12 -11.62 -14.76 9.05
C TYR A 12 -12.93 -13.98 9.28
N GLN A 13 -12.81 -12.69 9.54
CA GLN A 13 -13.95 -11.79 9.76
C GLN A 13 -13.96 -10.67 8.73
N VAL A 14 -15.14 -10.43 8.16
CA VAL A 14 -15.41 -9.29 7.29
C VAL A 14 -15.16 -7.98 8.02
N VAL A 15 -14.64 -6.98 7.32
CA VAL A 15 -14.60 -5.60 7.81
C VAL A 15 -15.82 -4.83 7.31
N ALA A 16 -16.36 -3.96 8.17
CA ALA A 16 -17.49 -3.09 7.86
C ALA A 16 -17.13 -1.62 8.13
N SER A 17 -17.72 -0.72 7.33
CA SER A 17 -17.56 0.73 7.47
C SER A 17 -18.82 1.45 7.01
N SER A 18 -19.20 2.51 7.71
CA SER A 18 -20.25 3.45 7.28
C SER A 18 -19.72 4.68 6.55
N ASP A 19 -18.42 4.99 6.74
CA ASP A 19 -17.77 6.19 6.20
C ASP A 19 -16.67 5.90 5.15
N ARG A 20 -16.37 4.61 4.88
CA ARG A 20 -15.29 4.14 3.99
C ARG A 20 -13.87 4.52 4.44
N VAL A 21 -13.75 5.10 5.62
CA VAL A 21 -12.48 5.53 6.22
C VAL A 21 -12.11 4.63 7.40
N ARG A 22 -13.07 4.43 8.32
CA ARG A 22 -12.89 3.60 9.50
C ARG A 22 -13.50 2.23 9.27
N TRP A 23 -12.67 1.19 9.33
CA TRP A 23 -13.06 -0.19 9.09
C TRP A 23 -12.92 -0.99 10.38
N ARG A 24 -13.96 -1.73 10.74
CA ARG A 24 -13.97 -2.61 11.92
C ARG A 24 -14.39 -4.01 11.54
N ARG A 25 -13.83 -5.01 12.19
CA ARG A 25 -14.27 -6.39 11.99
C ARG A 25 -15.64 -6.60 12.61
N VAL A 26 -16.45 -7.39 11.91
CA VAL A 26 -17.79 -7.77 12.37
C VAL A 26 -17.92 -9.28 12.43
N PRO A 27 -18.75 -9.84 13.35
CA PRO A 27 -18.95 -11.27 13.47
C PRO A 27 -19.31 -11.92 12.14
N THR A 28 -18.52 -12.90 11.74
CA THR A 28 -18.64 -13.57 10.45
C THR A 28 -18.44 -15.07 10.67
N ALA A 29 -19.23 -15.90 10.02
CA ALA A 29 -19.06 -17.34 9.94
C ALA A 29 -19.07 -17.79 8.48
N TYR A 30 -18.27 -18.80 8.16
CA TYR A 30 -18.26 -19.43 6.84
C TYR A 30 -18.42 -20.94 7.01
N GLU A 31 -19.57 -21.45 6.59
CA GLU A 31 -19.93 -22.85 6.75
C GLU A 31 -20.64 -23.34 5.47
N ASN A 32 -20.25 -24.52 4.99
CA ASN A 32 -20.86 -25.18 3.84
C ASN A 32 -21.03 -24.29 2.59
N GLY A 33 -20.04 -23.42 2.33
CA GLY A 33 -20.07 -22.51 1.17
C GLY A 33 -20.91 -21.24 1.38
N VAL A 34 -21.46 -21.03 2.57
CA VAL A 34 -22.28 -19.86 2.92
C VAL A 34 -21.51 -18.95 3.87
N LEU A 35 -21.34 -17.67 3.45
CA LEU A 35 -20.79 -16.61 4.29
C LEU A 35 -21.94 -15.90 5.01
N THR A 36 -21.94 -15.95 6.34
CA THR A 36 -22.93 -15.30 7.20
C THR A 36 -22.28 -14.14 7.94
N ILE A 37 -22.77 -12.93 7.73
CA ILE A 37 -22.31 -11.71 8.42
C ILE A 37 -23.41 -11.28 9.39
N ARG A 38 -23.07 -11.16 10.69
CA ARG A 38 -23.99 -10.70 11.73
C ARG A 38 -23.59 -9.30 12.16
N HIS A 39 -24.31 -8.30 11.67
CA HIS A 39 -24.03 -6.90 11.95
C HIS A 39 -25.33 -6.11 12.04
N ARG A 40 -25.42 -5.24 13.04
CA ARG A 40 -26.47 -4.22 13.14
C ARG A 40 -25.85 -2.88 12.74
N PRO A 41 -26.11 -2.36 11.54
CA PRO A 41 -25.62 -1.06 11.12
C PRO A 41 -26.17 0.07 11.99
N GLU A 42 -25.37 1.09 12.19
CA GLU A 42 -25.74 2.33 12.90
C GLU A 42 -26.14 3.45 11.91
N SER A 43 -26.01 3.19 10.60
CA SER A 43 -26.28 4.13 9.52
C SER A 43 -27.03 3.42 8.40
N ASP A 44 -27.76 4.18 7.56
CA ASP A 44 -28.54 3.65 6.43
C ASP A 44 -27.65 3.06 5.32
N ALA A 45 -26.39 3.51 5.24
CA ALA A 45 -25.39 2.95 4.33
C ALA A 45 -24.26 2.25 5.10
N VAL A 46 -23.92 1.04 4.66
CA VAL A 46 -22.79 0.27 5.20
C VAL A 46 -22.07 -0.43 4.07
N HIS A 47 -20.74 -0.45 4.17
CA HIS A 47 -19.85 -1.12 3.23
C HIS A 47 -19.20 -2.32 3.92
N TYR A 48 -19.13 -3.45 3.21
CA TYR A 48 -18.45 -4.66 3.69
C TYR A 48 -17.32 -5.01 2.74
N ALA A 49 -16.21 -5.46 3.30
CA ALA A 49 -15.07 -5.91 2.52
C ALA A 49 -14.30 -7.03 3.21
N TYR A 50 -13.54 -7.80 2.43
CA TYR A 50 -12.61 -8.81 2.97
C TYR A 50 -11.47 -8.13 3.74
N PHE A 51 -10.74 -7.24 3.08
CA PHE A 51 -9.78 -6.32 3.68
C PHE A 51 -10.30 -4.88 3.62
N ALA A 52 -9.84 -4.02 4.52
CA ALA A 52 -10.09 -2.58 4.39
C ALA A 52 -9.58 -2.11 3.01
N PRO A 53 -10.45 -1.61 2.13
CA PRO A 53 -10.05 -1.14 0.82
C PRO A 53 -9.05 0.01 0.89
N TYR A 54 -8.14 0.05 -0.09
CA TYR A 54 -7.26 1.18 -0.32
C TYR A 54 -7.50 1.67 -1.75
N SER A 55 -8.17 2.81 -1.89
CA SER A 55 -8.60 3.33 -3.20
C SER A 55 -7.44 3.99 -3.96
N MET A 56 -7.59 4.13 -5.28
CA MET A 56 -6.62 4.87 -6.10
C MET A 56 -6.60 6.37 -5.78
N GLU A 57 -7.71 6.94 -5.29
CA GLU A 57 -7.75 8.31 -4.77
C GLU A 57 -6.85 8.45 -3.53
N ARG A 58 -6.97 7.50 -2.57
CA ARG A 58 -6.11 7.49 -1.39
C ARG A 58 -4.64 7.31 -1.74
N HIS A 59 -4.36 6.50 -2.76
CA HIS A 59 -3.00 6.36 -3.32
C HIS A 59 -2.49 7.71 -3.84
N ALA A 60 -3.28 8.40 -4.66
CA ALA A 60 -2.92 9.71 -5.20
C ALA A 60 -2.69 10.76 -4.10
N ASP A 61 -3.53 10.77 -3.06
CA ASP A 61 -3.39 11.65 -1.90
C ASP A 61 -2.09 11.35 -1.12
N LEU A 62 -1.73 10.07 -0.97
CA LEU A 62 -0.48 9.66 -0.33
C LEU A 62 0.72 10.16 -1.12
N VAL A 63 0.73 9.92 -2.44
CA VAL A 63 1.81 10.36 -3.34
C VAL A 63 1.94 11.89 -3.32
N ALA A 64 0.81 12.61 -3.44
CA ALA A 64 0.77 14.07 -3.41
C ALA A 64 1.33 14.64 -2.09
N ARG A 65 0.95 14.05 -0.97
CA ARG A 65 1.46 14.45 0.36
C ARG A 65 2.95 14.23 0.50
N CYS A 66 3.44 13.08 0.03
CA CYS A 66 4.86 12.76 0.11
C CYS A 66 5.70 13.68 -0.78
N GLN A 67 5.31 13.89 -2.04
CA GLN A 67 6.07 14.73 -2.97
C GLN A 67 6.11 16.21 -2.58
N ALA A 68 5.12 16.68 -1.81
CA ALA A 68 5.09 18.04 -1.29
C ALA A 68 6.07 18.27 -0.13
N ALA A 69 6.61 17.21 0.47
CA ALA A 69 7.52 17.31 1.60
C ALA A 69 8.96 17.56 1.15
N ASN A 70 9.70 18.35 1.94
CA ASN A 70 11.11 18.59 1.69
C ASN A 70 11.92 17.28 1.75
N GLY A 71 12.90 17.12 0.84
CA GLY A 71 13.75 15.95 0.80
C GLY A 71 13.10 14.70 0.20
N VAL A 72 11.91 14.83 -0.38
CA VAL A 72 11.22 13.77 -1.12
C VAL A 72 11.16 14.14 -2.60
N THR A 73 11.43 13.15 -3.46
CA THR A 73 11.33 13.30 -4.91
C THR A 73 10.40 12.23 -5.47
N LEU A 74 9.36 12.63 -6.20
CA LEU A 74 8.58 11.70 -7.00
C LEU A 74 9.30 11.41 -8.31
N ILE A 75 9.47 10.12 -8.61
CA ILE A 75 10.05 9.61 -9.85
C ILE A 75 9.00 8.72 -10.51
N VAL A 76 8.75 8.93 -11.79
CA VAL A 76 7.88 8.07 -12.60
C VAL A 76 8.76 7.37 -13.65
N PRO A 77 9.27 6.15 -13.36
CA PRO A 77 10.18 5.44 -14.26
C PRO A 77 9.48 4.91 -15.52
N GLY A 78 8.16 4.83 -15.49
CA GLY A 78 7.36 4.32 -16.60
C GLY A 78 5.89 4.27 -16.28
N THR A 79 5.13 3.70 -17.23
CA THR A 79 3.70 3.52 -17.12
C THR A 79 3.32 2.05 -17.29
N THR A 80 2.15 1.71 -16.76
CA THR A 80 1.54 0.39 -16.90
C THR A 80 0.94 0.16 -18.29
N ALA A 81 0.37 -1.03 -18.52
CA ALA A 81 -0.31 -1.36 -19.77
C ALA A 81 -1.51 -0.45 -20.08
N GLU A 82 -2.20 0.08 -19.06
CA GLU A 82 -3.29 1.04 -19.22
C GLU A 82 -2.84 2.51 -19.07
N GLY A 83 -1.53 2.76 -19.07
CA GLY A 83 -0.98 4.11 -19.06
C GLY A 83 -0.93 4.78 -17.68
N ARG A 84 -1.17 4.07 -16.57
CA ARG A 84 -1.04 4.63 -15.23
C ARG A 84 0.42 4.74 -14.83
N ALA A 85 0.79 5.81 -14.15
CA ALA A 85 2.13 6.00 -13.60
C ALA A 85 2.48 4.91 -12.59
N ILE A 86 3.74 4.50 -12.57
CA ILE A 86 4.33 3.74 -11.46
C ILE A 86 5.07 4.76 -10.60
N ASP A 87 4.52 5.06 -9.43
CA ASP A 87 5.04 6.09 -8.56
C ASP A 87 6.16 5.54 -7.67
N VAL A 88 7.33 6.15 -7.74
CA VAL A 88 8.49 5.87 -6.89
C VAL A 88 8.80 7.13 -6.08
N LEU A 89 8.67 7.03 -4.77
CA LEU A 89 9.02 8.10 -3.84
C LEU A 89 10.43 7.88 -3.31
N ARG A 90 11.34 8.78 -3.63
CA ARG A 90 12.71 8.78 -3.11
C ARG A 90 12.79 9.69 -1.89
N PHE A 91 13.23 9.16 -0.77
CA PHE A 91 13.54 9.90 0.45
C PHE A 91 15.04 9.99 0.62
N GLY A 92 15.52 11.20 0.81
CA GLY A 92 16.95 11.51 0.89
C GLY A 92 17.63 11.65 -0.48
N GLU A 93 18.85 12.17 -0.46
CA GLU A 93 19.64 12.38 -1.66
C GLU A 93 20.71 11.29 -1.84
N PRO A 94 20.91 10.80 -3.09
CA PRO A 94 21.96 9.84 -3.42
C PRO A 94 23.33 10.53 -3.41
N GLY A 95 23.75 10.97 -2.27
CA GLY A 95 25.02 11.66 -2.07
C GLY A 95 25.95 10.91 -1.14
N LYS A 96 27.11 11.51 -0.86
CA LYS A 96 27.97 11.05 0.21
C LYS A 96 27.26 11.29 1.54
N GLY A 97 27.32 10.31 2.47
CA GLY A 97 26.78 10.48 3.81
C GLY A 97 27.37 11.72 4.51
N VAL A 98 26.62 12.26 5.47
CA VAL A 98 26.96 13.51 6.19
C VAL A 98 28.23 13.34 7.06
N SER A 99 28.66 12.13 7.34
CA SER A 99 29.89 11.88 8.11
C SER A 99 31.14 12.18 7.28
N VAL A 100 32.03 12.96 7.86
CA VAL A 100 33.35 13.39 7.27
C VAL A 100 34.17 12.21 6.77
N ASN A 101 33.89 11.00 7.24
CA ASN A 101 34.59 9.75 6.88
C ASN A 101 33.84 8.89 5.84
N GLN A 102 32.66 9.29 5.36
CA GLN A 102 31.93 8.52 4.34
C GLN A 102 32.34 8.95 2.93
N THR A 103 33.25 8.19 2.35
CA THR A 103 33.71 8.34 0.95
C THR A 103 32.81 7.59 -0.05
N LYS A 104 31.89 6.74 0.43
CA LYS A 104 31.02 5.89 -0.39
C LYS A 104 29.63 6.50 -0.53
N ALA A 105 28.99 6.26 -1.67
CA ALA A 105 27.57 6.60 -1.89
C ALA A 105 26.68 5.87 -0.85
N LYS A 106 25.60 6.51 -0.44
CA LYS A 106 24.59 5.90 0.44
C LYS A 106 23.99 4.66 -0.26
N PRO A 107 23.80 3.55 0.46
CA PRO A 107 23.06 2.40 -0.08
C PRO A 107 21.60 2.79 -0.41
N ALA A 108 21.08 2.18 -1.46
CA ALA A 108 19.67 2.30 -1.83
C ALA A 108 18.86 1.19 -1.15
N LEU A 109 17.82 1.58 -0.43
CA LEU A 109 16.82 0.67 0.16
C LEU A 109 15.53 0.76 -0.64
N TRP A 110 15.08 -0.37 -1.18
CA TRP A 110 13.83 -0.47 -1.91
C TRP A 110 12.75 -1.08 -1.03
N VAL A 111 11.62 -0.38 -0.92
CA VAL A 111 10.41 -0.88 -0.26
C VAL A 111 9.29 -0.86 -1.27
N ILE A 112 8.79 -2.04 -1.62
CA ILE A 112 7.75 -2.20 -2.64
C ILE A 112 6.50 -2.80 -2.02
N ALA A 113 5.32 -2.37 -2.47
CA ALA A 113 4.05 -2.86 -1.96
C ALA A 113 3.05 -3.15 -3.08
N ARG A 114 2.02 -3.89 -2.75
CA ARG A 114 0.82 -4.14 -3.55
C ARG A 114 1.11 -4.68 -4.97
N GLN A 115 2.05 -5.63 -5.09
CA GLN A 115 2.24 -6.39 -6.32
C GLN A 115 0.98 -7.17 -6.70
N HIS A 116 0.29 -7.72 -5.70
CA HIS A 116 -1.03 -8.29 -5.86
C HIS A 116 -2.09 -7.26 -5.45
N PRO A 117 -2.93 -6.81 -6.37
CA PRO A 117 -3.85 -5.69 -6.15
C PRO A 117 -4.82 -5.88 -5.00
N GLY A 118 -5.28 -7.12 -4.78
CA GLY A 118 -6.20 -7.46 -3.71
C GLY A 118 -5.59 -7.43 -2.30
N GLU A 119 -4.26 -7.36 -2.19
CA GLU A 119 -3.55 -7.28 -0.90
C GLU A 119 -3.44 -5.82 -0.43
N THR A 120 -4.59 -5.20 -0.15
CA THR A 120 -4.69 -3.77 0.19
C THR A 120 -3.92 -3.39 1.46
N MET A 121 -3.73 -4.36 2.40
CA MET A 121 -2.95 -4.16 3.62
C MET A 121 -1.50 -3.76 3.36
N ALA A 122 -0.94 -4.13 2.20
CA ALA A 122 0.42 -3.75 1.83
C ALA A 122 0.54 -2.23 1.61
N GLU A 123 -0.48 -1.61 1.05
CA GLU A 123 -0.48 -0.16 0.83
C GLU A 123 -0.86 0.61 2.11
N TRP A 124 -1.70 0.04 2.98
CA TRP A 124 -1.91 0.56 4.33
C TRP A 124 -0.62 0.55 5.16
N PHE A 125 0.16 -0.52 5.08
CA PHE A 125 1.50 -0.56 5.67
C PHE A 125 2.39 0.54 5.09
N MET A 126 2.42 0.67 3.77
CA MET A 126 3.23 1.67 3.09
C MET A 126 2.85 3.09 3.50
N GLU A 127 1.55 3.39 3.64
CA GLU A 127 1.10 4.69 4.13
C GLU A 127 1.66 5.00 5.52
N GLY A 128 1.57 4.05 6.46
CA GLY A 128 2.12 4.22 7.81
C GLY A 128 3.65 4.39 7.81
N PHE A 129 4.34 3.60 6.99
CA PHE A 129 5.80 3.69 6.82
C PHE A 129 6.22 5.05 6.25
N LEU A 130 5.56 5.52 5.20
CA LEU A 130 5.86 6.80 4.56
C LEU A 130 5.52 7.98 5.49
N HIS A 131 4.41 7.92 6.24
CA HIS A 131 4.11 8.94 7.24
C HIS A 131 5.21 9.07 8.28
N ARG A 132 5.80 7.96 8.70
CA ARG A 132 6.94 7.99 9.63
C ARG A 132 8.18 8.59 8.99
N LEU A 133 8.47 8.27 7.71
CA LEU A 133 9.59 8.87 7.00
C LEU A 133 9.46 10.38 6.77
N LEU A 134 8.23 10.92 6.82
CA LEU A 134 7.96 12.36 6.76
C LEU A 134 8.19 13.07 8.09
N ASP A 135 8.31 12.34 9.18
CA ASP A 135 8.61 12.90 10.50
C ASP A 135 10.13 13.08 10.67
N TRP A 136 10.60 14.25 10.31
CA TRP A 136 12.02 14.64 10.44
C TRP A 136 12.48 14.83 11.89
N GLU A 137 11.56 14.89 12.84
CA GLU A 137 11.89 14.94 14.28
C GLU A 137 12.12 13.53 14.85
N ASP A 138 11.63 12.47 14.19
CA ASP A 138 11.90 11.08 14.59
C ASP A 138 13.38 10.72 14.41
N GLY A 139 14.03 10.35 15.50
CA GLY A 139 15.46 9.98 15.52
C GLY A 139 15.78 8.77 14.63
N ALA A 140 14.85 7.81 14.49
CA ALA A 140 15.04 6.64 13.64
C ALA A 140 14.97 7.02 12.15
N THR A 141 14.06 7.91 11.78
CA THR A 141 13.97 8.47 10.42
C THR A 141 15.27 9.19 10.04
N ARG A 142 15.77 10.08 10.91
CA ARG A 142 17.05 10.76 10.68
C ARG A 142 18.19 9.79 10.52
N ALA A 143 18.35 8.84 11.43
CA ALA A 143 19.43 7.85 11.36
C ALA A 143 19.38 7.02 10.08
N LEU A 144 18.17 6.62 9.64
CA LEU A 144 17.98 5.87 8.39
C LEU A 144 18.38 6.72 7.19
N LEU A 145 17.89 7.95 7.07
CA LEU A 145 18.11 8.82 5.90
C LEU A 145 19.52 9.43 5.88
N ASP A 146 20.19 9.51 7.00
CA ASP A 146 21.62 9.82 7.06
C ASP A 146 22.48 8.68 6.49
N GLY A 147 22.06 7.43 6.70
CA GLY A 147 22.79 6.24 6.30
C GLY A 147 22.40 5.68 4.93
N ALA A 148 21.22 5.95 4.42
CA ALA A 148 20.67 5.34 3.21
C ALA A 148 19.77 6.30 2.42
N VAL A 149 19.47 5.92 1.17
CA VAL A 149 18.39 6.51 0.36
C VAL A 149 17.26 5.51 0.27
N VAL A 150 16.05 5.91 0.60
CA VAL A 150 14.88 5.03 0.52
C VAL A 150 14.11 5.30 -0.76
N TYR A 151 13.87 4.25 -1.54
CA TYR A 151 12.98 4.23 -2.69
C TYR A 151 11.74 3.42 -2.34
N ALA A 152 10.60 4.06 -2.27
CA ALA A 152 9.34 3.44 -1.93
C ALA A 152 8.41 3.41 -3.15
N VAL A 153 7.86 2.22 -3.45
CA VAL A 153 6.84 2.02 -4.48
C VAL A 153 5.55 1.60 -3.79
N PRO A 154 4.63 2.54 -3.51
CA PRO A 154 3.43 2.24 -2.72
C PRO A 154 2.51 1.23 -3.39
N ASN A 155 2.44 1.25 -4.72
CA ASN A 155 1.60 0.36 -5.51
C ASN A 155 2.34 -0.11 -6.77
N MET A 156 2.77 -1.38 -6.77
CA MET A 156 3.43 -2.01 -7.91
C MET A 156 2.47 -2.41 -9.04
N ASN A 157 1.16 -2.40 -8.77
CA ASN A 157 0.15 -2.86 -9.74
C ASN A 157 -1.07 -1.92 -9.73
N PRO A 158 -0.90 -0.65 -10.17
CA PRO A 158 -1.97 0.34 -10.15
C PRO A 158 -3.13 -0.02 -11.10
N ASP A 159 -2.88 -0.67 -12.24
CA ASP A 159 -3.95 -1.15 -13.13
C ASP A 159 -4.82 -2.19 -12.44
N GLY A 160 -4.20 -3.23 -11.91
CA GLY A 160 -4.94 -4.27 -11.20
C GLY A 160 -5.69 -3.72 -9.98
N SER A 161 -5.12 -2.72 -9.31
CA SER A 161 -5.77 -2.03 -8.19
C SER A 161 -6.99 -1.23 -8.63
N ALA A 162 -6.91 -0.51 -9.75
CA ALA A 162 -8.03 0.24 -10.32
C ALA A 162 -9.15 -0.69 -10.85
N LEU A 163 -8.77 -1.82 -11.44
CA LEU A 163 -9.71 -2.83 -11.96
C LEU A 163 -10.32 -3.72 -10.88
N GLY A 164 -9.79 -3.70 -9.66
CA GLY A 164 -10.24 -4.57 -8.58
C GLY A 164 -9.81 -6.03 -8.73
N ASN A 165 -8.71 -6.28 -9.42
CA ASN A 165 -8.16 -7.62 -9.58
C ASN A 165 -7.62 -8.16 -8.25
N LEU A 166 -7.69 -9.48 -8.06
CA LEU A 166 -7.13 -10.09 -6.86
C LEU A 166 -5.59 -10.20 -6.93
N ARG A 167 -5.04 -10.68 -8.05
CA ARG A 167 -3.60 -11.00 -8.15
C ARG A 167 -2.92 -10.52 -9.43
N VAL A 168 -3.64 -10.31 -10.49
CA VAL A 168 -3.06 -10.03 -11.81
C VAL A 168 -3.15 -8.54 -12.17
N ASN A 169 -2.30 -8.11 -13.09
CA ASN A 169 -2.40 -6.79 -13.72
C ASN A 169 -3.51 -6.76 -14.80
N ALA A 170 -3.62 -5.65 -15.54
CA ALA A 170 -4.64 -5.47 -16.58
C ALA A 170 -4.57 -6.51 -17.72
N VAL A 171 -3.40 -7.07 -17.99
CA VAL A 171 -3.21 -8.06 -19.05
C VAL A 171 -3.18 -9.51 -18.53
N GLY A 172 -3.60 -9.73 -17.29
CA GLY A 172 -3.71 -11.07 -16.72
C GLY A 172 -2.39 -11.65 -16.18
N THR A 173 -1.31 -10.86 -16.11
CA THR A 173 -0.02 -11.30 -15.59
C THR A 173 0.06 -11.15 -14.08
N ASN A 174 0.49 -12.22 -13.39
CA ASN A 174 0.84 -12.16 -11.98
C ASN A 174 2.28 -11.64 -11.83
N LEU A 175 2.47 -10.46 -11.24
CA LEU A 175 3.77 -9.78 -11.16
C LEU A 175 4.77 -10.45 -10.20
N ASN A 176 4.36 -11.47 -9.48
CA ASN A 176 5.19 -12.19 -8.52
C ASN A 176 5.31 -13.69 -8.84
N ARG A 177 5.24 -14.08 -10.12
CA ARG A 177 5.37 -15.48 -10.58
C ARG A 177 6.13 -15.51 -11.90
#